data_ddeb145d62c634ed35f297e887f43a60
#
_entry.id   ddeb145d62c634ed35f297e887f43a60
#
_cell.length_a   1.000
_cell.length_b   1.000
_cell.length_c   1.000
_cell.angle_alpha   90.00
_cell.angle_beta   90.00
_cell.angle_gamma   90.00
#
_symmetry.space_group_name_H-M   'P 1'
#
loop_
_entity.id
_entity.type
_entity.pdbx_description
1 polymer ?
#
loop_
_entity_poly.entity_id
_entity_poly.type
_entity_poly.pdbx_seq_one_letter_code
_entity_poly.pdbx_strand_id
1 'polypeptide(L)'
;MSARYLLSVLVSVGAGLLLSMVVRVNATLGTRIGEIEATFVIHLVGTLFALVLVSPWLGTDFWETLSGRPWVEFTGGVISVGMVLIANLVVPHLGTALAVSLFVAGDLFFSTLSDMRKWMGVTKIQLSWRRMAGLLLAFTGVLLVHWG
;
A
#
# COMPACT_ATOMS: atom_id res chain seq x y z
N MET A 1 -4.46 -22.34 -16.44
CA MET A 1 -4.40 -21.54 -15.18
C MET A 1 -5.34 -22.16 -14.18
N SER A 2 -4.90 -22.35 -12.93
CA SER A 2 -5.81 -22.88 -11.90
C SER A 2 -6.85 -21.82 -11.51
N ALA A 3 -8.06 -22.27 -11.11
CA ALA A 3 -9.12 -21.37 -10.64
C ALA A 3 -8.64 -20.47 -9.46
N ARG A 4 -7.81 -21.01 -8.58
CA ARG A 4 -7.19 -20.26 -7.46
C ARG A 4 -6.30 -19.11 -7.94
N TYR A 5 -5.51 -19.34 -9.00
CA TYR A 5 -4.68 -18.29 -9.57
C TYR A 5 -5.50 -17.17 -10.17
N LEU A 6 -6.55 -17.51 -10.93
CA LEU A 6 -7.46 -16.51 -11.51
C LEU A 6 -8.15 -15.68 -10.43
N LEU A 7 -8.66 -16.37 -9.38
CA LEU A 7 -9.27 -15.66 -8.23
C LEU A 7 -8.29 -14.70 -7.57
N SER A 8 -7.05 -15.11 -7.32
CA SER A 8 -6.02 -14.24 -6.74
C SER A 8 -5.76 -13.01 -7.60
N VAL A 9 -5.71 -13.16 -8.92
CA VAL A 9 -5.53 -12.03 -9.85
C VAL A 9 -6.73 -11.08 -9.77
N LEU A 10 -7.95 -11.58 -9.81
CA LEU A 10 -9.16 -10.75 -9.74
C LEU A 10 -9.26 -9.99 -8.40
N VAL A 11 -8.96 -10.66 -7.28
CA VAL A 11 -8.92 -10.02 -5.96
C VAL A 11 -7.84 -8.94 -5.90
N SER A 12 -6.66 -9.17 -6.49
CA SER A 12 -5.59 -8.17 -6.53
C SER A 12 -5.99 -6.94 -7.36
N VAL A 13 -6.69 -7.13 -8.48
CA VAL A 13 -7.24 -5.99 -9.25
C VAL A 13 -8.26 -5.23 -8.42
N GLY A 14 -9.15 -5.94 -7.73
CA GLY A 14 -10.13 -5.32 -6.81
C GLY A 14 -9.45 -4.50 -5.71
N ALA A 15 -8.37 -5.02 -5.12
CA ALA A 15 -7.58 -4.29 -4.13
C ALA A 15 -6.95 -3.00 -4.71
N GLY A 16 -6.47 -3.05 -5.96
CA GLY A 16 -5.97 -1.86 -6.66
C GLY A 16 -7.04 -0.78 -6.89
N LEU A 17 -8.27 -1.19 -7.23
CA LEU A 17 -9.40 -0.25 -7.34
C LEU A 17 -9.71 0.40 -5.98
N LEU A 18 -9.76 -0.39 -4.90
CA LEU A 18 -9.97 0.14 -3.55
C LEU A 18 -8.84 1.09 -3.13
N LEU A 19 -7.58 0.78 -3.47
CA LEU A 19 -6.45 1.66 -3.19
C LEU A 19 -6.63 3.04 -3.84
N SER A 20 -6.98 3.09 -5.12
CA SER A 20 -7.21 4.35 -5.82
C SER A 20 -8.37 5.15 -5.21
N MET A 21 -9.44 4.47 -4.81
CA MET A 21 -10.58 5.09 -4.13
C MET A 21 -10.17 5.67 -2.77
N VAL A 22 -9.45 4.90 -1.96
CA VAL A 22 -8.95 5.33 -0.65
C VAL A 22 -8.05 6.55 -0.78
N VAL A 23 -7.08 6.51 -1.70
CA VAL A 23 -6.16 7.62 -1.96
C VAL A 23 -6.93 8.90 -2.32
N ARG A 24 -7.95 8.80 -3.19
CA ARG A 24 -8.77 9.95 -3.58
C ARG A 24 -9.59 10.51 -2.43
N VAL A 25 -10.26 9.65 -1.67
CA VAL A 25 -11.10 10.07 -0.52
C VAL A 25 -10.23 10.73 0.56
N ASN A 26 -9.09 10.13 0.88
CA ASN A 26 -8.17 10.65 1.88
C ASN A 26 -7.62 12.04 1.48
N ALA A 27 -7.17 12.19 0.23
CA ALA A 27 -6.70 13.47 -0.27
C ALA A 27 -7.79 14.54 -0.28
N THR A 28 -9.04 14.16 -0.60
CA THR A 28 -10.18 15.08 -0.53
C THR A 28 -10.45 15.55 0.91
N LEU A 29 -10.31 14.67 1.90
CA LEU A 29 -10.41 15.05 3.30
C LEU A 29 -9.26 16.00 3.68
N GLY A 30 -8.02 15.70 3.24
CA GLY A 30 -6.84 16.55 3.47
C GLY A 30 -7.05 17.98 2.99
N THR A 31 -7.59 18.18 1.80
CA THR A 31 -7.87 19.52 1.26
C THR A 31 -8.94 20.28 2.04
N ARG A 32 -9.77 19.61 2.84
CA ARG A 32 -10.86 20.24 3.60
C ARG A 32 -10.50 20.60 5.03
N ILE A 33 -9.70 19.76 5.69
CA ILE A 33 -9.40 19.91 7.12
C ILE A 33 -7.91 20.04 7.45
N GLY A 34 -7.03 19.97 6.43
CA GLY A 34 -5.59 19.91 6.58
C GLY A 34 -5.04 18.49 6.43
N GLU A 35 -3.84 18.37 5.86
CA GLU A 35 -3.24 17.06 5.50
C GLU A 35 -2.87 16.25 6.75
N ILE A 36 -2.38 16.90 7.79
CA ILE A 36 -1.98 16.25 9.05
C ILE A 36 -3.22 15.81 9.82
N GLU A 37 -4.21 16.70 9.96
CA GLU A 37 -5.48 16.42 10.63
C GLU A 37 -6.24 15.29 9.94
N ALA A 38 -6.29 15.31 8.61
CA ALA A 38 -6.91 14.25 7.83
C ALA A 38 -6.19 12.92 8.05
N THR A 39 -4.86 12.92 8.03
CA THR A 39 -4.06 11.70 8.26
C THR A 39 -4.36 11.13 9.64
N PHE A 40 -4.47 11.96 10.68
CA PHE A 40 -4.85 11.51 12.01
C PHE A 40 -6.25 10.90 12.04
N VAL A 41 -7.25 11.59 11.48
CA VAL A 41 -8.65 11.14 11.46
C VAL A 41 -8.78 9.81 10.70
N ILE A 42 -8.13 9.67 9.55
CA ILE A 42 -8.14 8.45 8.74
C ILE A 42 -7.63 7.26 9.53
N HIS A 43 -6.49 7.41 10.22
CA HIS A 43 -5.91 6.33 11.01
C HIS A 43 -6.74 6.03 12.27
N LEU A 44 -7.32 7.05 12.90
CA LEU A 44 -8.21 6.86 14.04
C LEU A 44 -9.44 6.04 13.64
N VAL A 45 -10.13 6.44 12.57
CA VAL A 45 -11.32 5.72 12.08
C VAL A 45 -10.94 4.30 11.63
N GLY A 46 -9.83 4.15 10.91
CA GLY A 46 -9.33 2.83 10.50
C GLY A 46 -9.02 1.93 11.69
N THR A 47 -8.38 2.47 12.73
CA THR A 47 -8.06 1.73 13.96
C THR A 47 -9.33 1.31 14.70
N LEU A 48 -10.30 2.20 14.86
CA LEU A 48 -11.58 1.88 15.51
C LEU A 48 -12.32 0.78 14.73
N PHE A 49 -12.36 0.87 13.42
CA PHE A 49 -12.97 -0.16 12.58
C PHE A 49 -12.22 -1.50 12.68
N ALA A 50 -10.89 -1.49 12.67
CA ALA A 50 -10.08 -2.69 12.85
C ALA A 50 -10.30 -3.34 14.21
N LEU A 51 -10.45 -2.55 15.29
CA LEU A 51 -10.78 -3.06 16.62
C LEU A 51 -12.13 -3.78 16.65
N VAL A 52 -13.13 -3.22 15.98
CA VAL A 52 -14.45 -3.89 15.85
C VAL A 52 -14.30 -5.21 15.10
N LEU A 53 -13.56 -5.24 14.00
CA LEU A 53 -13.35 -6.44 13.22
C LEU A 53 -12.60 -7.53 13.98
N VAL A 54 -11.57 -7.16 14.75
CA VAL A 54 -10.72 -8.13 15.46
C VAL A 54 -11.31 -8.56 16.81
N SER A 55 -12.28 -7.80 17.34
CA SER A 55 -12.84 -8.01 18.68
C SER A 55 -13.28 -9.45 18.97
N PRO A 56 -13.86 -10.26 18.03
CA PRO A 56 -14.23 -11.64 18.32
C PRO A 56 -13.02 -12.56 18.57
N TRP A 57 -11.82 -12.16 18.13
CA TRP A 57 -10.57 -12.93 18.26
C TRP A 57 -9.61 -12.36 19.30
N LEU A 58 -9.98 -11.29 20.03
CA LEU A 58 -9.18 -10.69 21.11
C LEU A 58 -9.26 -11.57 22.37
N GLY A 59 -8.55 -12.71 22.37
CA GLY A 59 -8.37 -13.59 23.51
C GLY A 59 -6.96 -13.48 24.11
N THR A 60 -6.71 -14.27 25.16
CA THR A 60 -5.38 -14.36 25.81
C THR A 60 -4.28 -14.74 24.83
N ASP A 61 -4.56 -15.68 23.93
CA ASP A 61 -3.62 -16.17 22.91
C ASP A 61 -3.17 -15.09 21.92
N PHE A 62 -4.05 -14.11 21.66
CA PHE A 62 -3.71 -12.95 20.83
C PHE A 62 -2.57 -12.15 21.48
N TRP A 63 -2.69 -11.82 22.75
CA TRP A 63 -1.70 -11.01 23.46
C TRP A 63 -0.38 -11.74 23.66
N GLU A 64 -0.42 -13.05 23.93
CA GLU A 64 0.79 -13.89 24.00
C GLU A 64 1.53 -13.92 22.65
N THR A 65 0.79 -14.13 21.57
CA THR A 65 1.36 -14.14 20.22
C THR A 65 1.98 -12.78 19.85
N LEU A 66 1.35 -11.69 20.26
CA LEU A 66 1.81 -10.34 19.96
C LEU A 66 3.08 -9.98 20.75
N SER A 67 3.13 -10.33 22.04
CA SER A 67 4.25 -10.00 22.92
C SER A 67 5.57 -10.68 22.54
N GLY A 68 5.52 -11.80 21.80
CA GLY A 68 6.70 -12.52 21.31
C GLY A 68 7.28 -11.99 20.00
N ARG A 69 6.70 -10.94 19.41
CA ARG A 69 7.14 -10.42 18.10
C ARG A 69 8.18 -9.30 18.23
N PRO A 70 9.17 -9.24 17.32
CA PRO A 70 10.13 -8.15 17.32
C PRO A 70 9.43 -6.82 16.98
N TRP A 71 9.81 -5.75 17.67
CA TRP A 71 9.21 -4.42 17.50
C TRP A 71 9.23 -3.90 16.05
N VAL A 72 10.20 -4.35 15.23
CA VAL A 72 10.33 -3.97 13.82
C VAL A 72 9.10 -4.38 13.01
N GLU A 73 8.41 -5.46 13.36
CA GLU A 73 7.18 -5.89 12.67
C GLU A 73 6.03 -4.89 12.86
N PHE A 74 6.08 -4.05 13.89
CA PHE A 74 5.06 -3.01 14.15
C PHE A 74 5.33 -1.69 13.42
N THR A 75 6.51 -1.50 12.85
CA THR A 75 6.87 -0.24 12.15
C THR A 75 6.03 0.03 10.91
N GLY A 76 5.39 -1.00 10.35
CA GLY A 76 4.46 -0.86 9.23
C GLY A 76 3.35 0.16 9.49
N GLY A 77 2.84 0.24 10.72
CA GLY A 77 1.85 1.25 11.11
C GLY A 77 2.39 2.68 11.01
N VAL A 78 3.63 2.91 11.46
CA VAL A 78 4.28 4.23 11.38
C VAL A 78 4.55 4.62 9.92
N ILE A 79 5.04 3.67 9.12
CA ILE A 79 5.30 3.88 7.70
C ILE A 79 4.00 4.20 6.95
N SER A 80 2.88 3.54 7.30
CA SER A 80 1.58 3.80 6.67
C SER A 80 1.08 5.22 6.92
N VAL A 81 1.30 5.77 8.12
CA VAL A 81 0.98 7.18 8.43
C VAL A 81 1.75 8.12 7.51
N GLY A 82 3.06 7.90 7.35
CA GLY A 82 3.89 8.67 6.42
C GLY A 82 3.40 8.57 4.97
N MET A 83 3.03 7.37 4.52
CA MET A 83 2.52 7.17 3.16
C MET A 83 1.19 7.91 2.92
N VAL A 84 0.25 7.87 3.87
CA VAL A 84 -1.03 8.58 3.75
C VAL A 84 -0.81 10.09 3.76
N LEU A 85 0.08 10.60 4.60
CA LEU A 85 0.42 12.02 4.63
C LEU A 85 1.01 12.48 3.28
N ILE A 86 1.95 11.72 2.72
CA ILE A 86 2.52 12.00 1.38
C ILE A 86 1.43 11.96 0.32
N ALA A 87 0.52 10.98 0.36
CA ALA A 87 -0.57 10.90 -0.59
C ALA A 87 -1.50 12.12 -0.50
N ASN A 88 -1.85 12.56 0.71
CA ASN A 88 -2.68 13.75 0.93
C ASN A 88 -2.02 15.03 0.39
N LEU A 89 -0.70 15.16 0.51
CA LEU A 89 0.07 16.29 -0.02
C LEU A 89 0.19 16.26 -1.55
N VAL A 90 0.39 15.08 -2.14
CA VAL A 90 0.76 14.94 -3.57
C VAL A 90 -0.45 14.89 -4.49
N VAL A 91 -1.51 14.19 -4.09
CA VAL A 91 -2.70 13.97 -4.94
C VAL A 91 -3.40 15.24 -5.37
N PRO A 92 -3.55 16.29 -4.53
CA PRO A 92 -4.16 17.55 -4.97
C PRO A 92 -3.39 18.24 -6.10
N HIS A 93 -2.07 18.04 -6.18
CA HIS A 93 -1.20 18.68 -7.18
C HIS A 93 -1.04 17.85 -8.47
N LEU A 94 -0.93 16.54 -8.35
CA LEU A 94 -0.69 15.64 -9.50
C LEU A 94 -1.96 15.00 -10.06
N GLY A 95 -3.05 15.04 -9.31
CA GLY A 95 -4.22 14.22 -9.59
C GLY A 95 -4.03 12.75 -9.15
N THR A 96 -5.15 12.04 -8.98
CA THR A 96 -5.13 10.66 -8.44
C THR A 96 -4.43 9.69 -9.38
N ALA A 97 -4.67 9.78 -10.70
CA ALA A 97 -4.14 8.83 -11.66
C ALA A 97 -2.61 8.85 -11.70
N LEU A 98 -2.01 10.03 -11.82
CA LEU A 98 -0.55 10.17 -11.86
C LEU A 98 0.08 9.82 -10.51
N ALA A 99 -0.48 10.28 -9.40
CA ALA A 99 0.02 9.98 -8.07
C ALA A 99 0.03 8.47 -7.79
N VAL A 100 -1.08 7.76 -8.05
CA VAL A 100 -1.16 6.31 -7.86
C VAL A 100 -0.23 5.57 -8.81
N SER A 101 -0.08 6.02 -10.06
CA SER A 101 0.88 5.42 -11.00
C SER A 101 2.32 5.52 -10.48
N LEU A 102 2.70 6.66 -9.90
CA LEU A 102 4.01 6.86 -9.27
C LEU A 102 4.20 5.97 -8.03
N PHE A 103 3.17 5.86 -7.19
CA PHE A 103 3.22 4.97 -6.02
C PHE A 103 3.41 3.52 -6.42
N VAL A 104 2.67 3.05 -7.42
CA VAL A 104 2.81 1.68 -7.95
C VAL A 104 4.20 1.46 -8.57
N ALA A 105 4.74 2.44 -9.29
CA ALA A 105 6.10 2.32 -9.84
C ALA A 105 7.16 2.22 -8.72
N GLY A 106 7.02 3.04 -7.67
CA GLY A 106 7.88 2.98 -6.49
C GLY A 106 7.78 1.65 -5.73
N ASP A 107 6.55 1.15 -5.55
CA ASP A 107 6.28 -0.15 -4.92
C ASP A 107 6.91 -1.30 -5.73
N LEU A 108 6.71 -1.33 -7.04
CA LEU A 108 7.32 -2.33 -7.92
C LEU A 108 8.84 -2.28 -7.88
N PHE A 109 9.43 -1.09 -7.81
CA PHE A 109 10.88 -0.94 -7.69
C PHE A 109 11.38 -1.48 -6.35
N PHE A 110 10.78 -1.05 -5.24
CA PHE A 110 11.17 -1.48 -3.89
C PHE A 110 10.96 -2.98 -3.69
N SER A 111 9.81 -3.53 -4.10
CA SER A 111 9.50 -4.95 -3.97
C SER A 111 10.48 -5.80 -4.78
N THR A 112 10.85 -5.38 -5.99
CA THR A 112 11.87 -6.07 -6.80
C THR A 112 13.24 -6.06 -6.11
N LEU A 113 13.64 -4.92 -5.54
CA LEU A 113 14.90 -4.81 -4.80
C LEU A 113 14.91 -5.68 -3.54
N SER A 114 13.80 -5.71 -2.80
CA SER A 114 13.61 -6.53 -1.61
C SER A 114 13.69 -8.03 -1.93
N ASP A 115 13.02 -8.47 -3.00
CA ASP A 115 13.06 -9.84 -3.50
C ASP A 115 14.48 -10.29 -3.87
N MET A 116 15.27 -9.39 -4.48
CA MET A 116 16.68 -9.68 -4.85
C MET A 116 17.58 -9.82 -3.64
N ARG A 117 17.35 -9.03 -2.60
CA ARG A 117 18.22 -8.96 -1.39
C ARG A 117 17.79 -9.88 -0.26
N LYS A 118 16.69 -10.62 -0.40
CA LYS A 118 16.06 -11.43 0.67
C LYS A 118 15.72 -10.60 1.93
N TRP A 119 15.37 -9.35 1.76
CA TRP A 119 14.98 -8.52 2.89
C TRP A 119 13.70 -9.06 3.55
N MET A 120 13.64 -8.98 4.87
CA MET A 120 12.47 -9.34 5.68
C MET A 120 12.01 -10.82 5.53
N GLY A 121 12.93 -11.75 5.24
CA GLY A 121 12.60 -13.19 5.19
C GLY A 121 11.85 -13.63 3.92
N VAL A 122 11.70 -12.76 2.93
CA VAL A 122 11.08 -13.09 1.65
C VAL A 122 11.94 -14.08 0.87
N THR A 123 11.29 -15.04 0.18
CA THR A 123 11.99 -15.99 -0.69
C THR A 123 12.72 -15.25 -1.80
N LYS A 124 14.03 -15.52 -1.95
CA LYS A 124 14.83 -14.91 -3.04
C LYS A 124 14.23 -15.24 -4.39
N ILE A 125 13.79 -14.25 -5.11
CA ILE A 125 13.32 -14.40 -6.47
C ILE A 125 14.37 -13.77 -7.39
N GLN A 126 14.84 -14.54 -8.38
CA GLN A 126 15.80 -14.03 -9.34
C GLN A 126 15.15 -13.01 -10.28
N LEU A 127 15.88 -11.95 -10.58
CA LEU A 127 15.45 -10.96 -11.55
C LEU A 127 15.42 -11.60 -12.94
N SER A 128 14.24 -11.81 -13.48
CA SER A 128 14.06 -12.30 -14.85
C SER A 128 13.90 -11.12 -15.81
N TRP A 129 14.27 -11.34 -17.09
CA TRP A 129 14.06 -10.36 -18.15
C TRP A 129 12.59 -9.88 -18.23
N ARG A 130 11.63 -10.79 -18.00
CA ARG A 130 10.20 -10.47 -17.99
C ARG A 130 9.82 -9.47 -16.88
N ARG A 131 10.45 -9.57 -15.71
CA ARG A 131 10.23 -8.61 -14.61
C ARG A 131 10.82 -7.25 -14.91
N MET A 132 12.03 -7.21 -15.50
CA MET A 132 12.62 -5.95 -15.94
C MET A 132 11.77 -5.27 -17.01
N ALA A 133 11.28 -6.02 -17.98
CA ALA A 133 10.35 -5.48 -18.97
C ALA A 133 9.07 -4.94 -18.36
N GLY A 134 8.49 -5.64 -17.37
CA GLY A 134 7.31 -5.16 -16.62
C GLY A 134 7.59 -3.86 -15.87
N LEU A 135 8.75 -3.74 -15.22
CA LEU A 135 9.17 -2.50 -14.54
C LEU A 135 9.30 -1.33 -15.54
N LEU A 136 9.96 -1.55 -16.66
CA LEU A 136 10.10 -0.54 -17.71
C LEU A 136 8.74 -0.10 -18.27
N LEU A 137 7.85 -1.06 -18.51
CA LEU A 137 6.47 -0.76 -18.94
C LEU A 137 5.69 0.06 -17.89
N ALA A 138 5.84 -0.23 -16.60
CA ALA A 138 5.22 0.55 -15.54
C ALA A 138 5.72 2.00 -15.53
N PHE A 139 7.05 2.21 -15.61
CA PHE A 139 7.61 3.56 -15.71
C PHE A 139 7.20 4.28 -17.00
N THR A 140 7.15 3.59 -18.13
CA THR A 140 6.66 4.16 -19.39
C THR A 140 5.19 4.56 -19.25
N GLY A 141 4.36 3.74 -18.59
CA GLY A 141 2.96 4.05 -18.30
C GLY A 141 2.81 5.32 -17.46
N VAL A 142 3.67 5.52 -16.46
CA VAL A 142 3.68 6.77 -15.66
C VAL A 142 3.96 7.98 -16.54
N LEU A 143 4.94 7.90 -17.43
CA LEU A 143 5.27 8.99 -18.36
C LEU A 143 4.10 9.31 -19.30
N LEU A 144 3.42 8.28 -19.81
CA LEU A 144 2.25 8.48 -20.66
C LEU A 144 1.07 9.14 -19.92
N VAL A 145 0.86 8.79 -18.64
CA VAL A 145 -0.16 9.44 -17.81
C VAL A 145 0.22 10.89 -17.48
N HIS A 146 1.52 11.20 -17.43
CA HIS A 146 2.00 12.56 -17.16
C HIS A 146 1.78 13.49 -18.37
N TRP A 147 1.93 12.98 -19.58
CA TRP A 147 1.84 13.79 -20.82
C TRP A 147 0.47 13.75 -21.51
N GLY A 148 -0.44 12.89 -21.08
CA GLY A 148 -1.82 12.80 -21.59
C GLY A 148 -2.79 13.63 -20.78
#